data_c3d11c990cace598f451dc3973188990
#
_entry.id   c3d11c990cace598f451dc3973188990
#
_cell.length_a   1.000
_cell.length_b   1.000
_cell.length_c   1.000
_cell.angle_alpha   90.00
_cell.angle_beta   90.00
_cell.angle_gamma   90.00
#
_symmetry.space_group_name_H-M   'P 1'
#
loop_
_entity.id
_entity.type
_entity.pdbx_description
1 polymer ?
#
loop_
_entity_poly.entity_id
_entity_poly.type
_entity_poly.pdbx_seq_one_letter_code
_entity_poly.pdbx_strand_id
1 'polypeptide(L)'
;MALLSLEELQIHKILQEKLIVLTVTIGIVVSGILLHQLTHKWNFNIGYYHQNKQNFENIQYTLESLPSESSVVAEHPYTPTLRKHQKLYDIFYHNGQKVDSSIDFVVIPRKSKDTSELYVELVKQYEQLGYKESSYSSDEIFILEKPQ
;
A
#
# COMPACT_ATOMS: atom_id res chain seq x y z
N MET A 1 -39.23 1.00 57.69
CA MET A 1 -38.24 1.76 56.92
C MET A 1 -36.94 1.68 57.67
N ALA A 2 -36.00 0.80 57.21
CA ALA A 2 -34.71 0.73 57.88
C ALA A 2 -33.88 1.93 57.41
N LEU A 3 -33.51 2.78 58.34
CA LEU A 3 -32.51 3.81 58.16
C LEU A 3 -31.17 3.07 57.97
N LEU A 4 -30.71 2.99 56.73
CA LEU A 4 -29.34 2.57 56.47
C LEU A 4 -28.42 3.49 57.29
N SER A 5 -27.53 2.90 58.07
CA SER A 5 -26.61 3.65 58.88
C SER A 5 -25.70 4.49 57.99
N LEU A 6 -25.23 5.64 58.44
CA LEU A 6 -24.27 6.46 57.71
C LEU A 6 -23.03 5.66 57.31
N GLU A 7 -22.65 4.66 58.09
CA GLU A 7 -21.55 3.73 57.79
C GLU A 7 -21.81 2.84 56.58
N GLU A 8 -23.05 2.31 56.42
CA GLU A 8 -23.41 1.48 55.25
C GLU A 8 -23.39 2.30 53.95
N LEU A 9 -23.82 3.55 54.02
CA LEU A 9 -23.76 4.49 52.90
C LEU A 9 -22.30 4.83 52.51
N GLN A 10 -21.41 5.00 53.49
CA GLN A 10 -19.99 5.24 53.23
C GLN A 10 -19.30 4.02 52.62
N ILE A 11 -19.61 2.82 53.14
CA ILE A 11 -19.06 1.57 52.58
C ILE A 11 -19.51 1.38 51.14
N HIS A 12 -20.77 1.67 50.83
CA HIS A 12 -21.31 1.54 49.47
C HIS A 12 -20.62 2.51 48.50
N LYS A 13 -20.36 3.74 48.91
CA LYS A 13 -19.64 4.75 48.13
C LYS A 13 -18.20 4.33 47.87
N ILE A 14 -17.48 3.85 48.89
CA ILE A 14 -16.10 3.36 48.73
C ILE A 14 -16.03 2.14 47.79
N LEU A 15 -17.03 1.24 47.89
CA LEU A 15 -17.09 0.08 46.98
C LEU A 15 -17.31 0.51 45.52
N GLN A 16 -18.20 1.47 45.29
CA GLN A 16 -18.44 2.02 43.95
C GLN A 16 -17.19 2.69 43.36
N GLU A 17 -16.50 3.52 44.17
CA GLU A 17 -15.26 4.18 43.74
C GLU A 17 -14.16 3.15 43.35
N LYS A 18 -13.99 2.10 44.19
CA LYS A 18 -13.04 1.01 43.89
C LYS A 18 -13.42 0.22 42.64
N LEU A 19 -14.71 -0.01 42.41
CA LEU A 19 -15.20 -0.71 41.22
C LEU A 19 -14.96 0.11 39.96
N ILE A 20 -15.18 1.41 40.01
CA ILE A 20 -14.89 2.32 38.89
C ILE A 20 -13.40 2.32 38.57
N VAL A 21 -12.54 2.48 39.59
CA VAL A 21 -11.08 2.46 39.40
C VAL A 21 -10.63 1.13 38.81
N LEU A 22 -11.15 0.00 39.29
CA LEU A 22 -10.82 -1.34 38.75
C LEU A 22 -11.24 -1.44 37.29
N THR A 23 -12.46 -1.01 36.95
CA THR A 23 -12.95 -1.09 35.55
C THR A 23 -12.12 -0.24 34.60
N VAL A 24 -11.78 0.99 35.01
CA VAL A 24 -10.92 1.88 34.22
C VAL A 24 -9.53 1.27 34.04
N THR A 25 -8.94 0.71 35.10
CA THR A 25 -7.62 0.08 35.04
C THR A 25 -7.61 -1.12 34.08
N ILE A 26 -8.62 -1.99 34.17
CA ILE A 26 -8.77 -3.11 33.24
C ILE A 26 -8.91 -2.60 31.79
N GLY A 27 -9.71 -1.55 31.57
CA GLY A 27 -9.89 -0.93 30.26
C GLY A 27 -8.56 -0.43 29.66
N ILE A 28 -7.75 0.25 30.47
CA ILE A 28 -6.43 0.74 30.05
C ILE A 28 -5.50 -0.42 29.69
N VAL A 29 -5.43 -1.47 30.53
CA VAL A 29 -4.57 -2.65 30.29
C VAL A 29 -5.00 -3.37 29.02
N VAL A 30 -6.29 -3.63 28.83
CA VAL A 30 -6.81 -4.30 27.63
C VAL A 30 -6.52 -3.47 26.37
N SER A 31 -6.76 -2.15 26.44
CA SER A 31 -6.45 -1.23 25.33
C SER A 31 -4.97 -1.22 25.00
N GLY A 32 -4.09 -1.24 26.02
CA GLY A 32 -2.65 -1.32 25.84
C GLY A 32 -2.21 -2.62 25.15
N ILE A 33 -2.77 -3.76 25.53
CA ILE A 33 -2.49 -5.06 24.90
C ILE A 33 -2.95 -5.05 23.42
N LEU A 34 -4.16 -4.57 23.14
CA LEU A 34 -4.68 -4.48 21.78
C LEU A 34 -3.83 -3.55 20.91
N LEU A 35 -3.44 -2.39 21.44
CA LEU A 35 -2.57 -1.45 20.76
C LEU A 35 -1.21 -2.07 20.48
N HIS A 36 -0.62 -2.80 21.44
CA HIS A 36 0.64 -3.51 21.24
C HIS A 36 0.54 -4.56 20.14
N GLN A 37 -0.53 -5.35 20.10
CA GLN A 37 -0.76 -6.35 19.04
C GLN A 37 -0.92 -5.71 17.67
N LEU A 38 -1.64 -4.60 17.58
CA LEU A 38 -1.79 -3.83 16.34
C LEU A 38 -0.46 -3.23 15.88
N THR A 39 0.28 -2.59 16.78
CA THR A 39 1.58 -1.97 16.43
C THR A 39 2.63 -3.01 16.08
N HIS A 40 2.57 -4.22 16.62
CA HIS A 40 3.51 -5.27 16.23
C HIS A 40 3.33 -5.71 14.76
N LYS A 41 2.09 -5.77 14.27
CA LYS A 41 1.82 -5.97 12.83
C LYS A 41 2.27 -4.77 11.97
N TRP A 42 2.11 -3.56 12.47
CA TRP A 42 2.53 -2.33 11.77
C TRP A 42 4.05 -2.15 11.76
N ASN A 43 4.75 -2.56 12.81
CA ASN A 43 6.22 -2.55 12.88
C ASN A 43 6.85 -3.41 11.79
N PHE A 44 6.21 -4.51 11.37
CA PHE A 44 6.67 -5.30 10.23
C PHE A 44 6.68 -4.45 8.95
N ASN A 45 5.63 -3.71 8.67
CA ASN A 45 5.54 -2.86 7.48
C ASN A 45 6.52 -1.67 7.55
N ILE A 46 6.69 -1.07 8.72
CA ILE A 46 7.66 0.01 8.94
C ILE A 46 9.08 -0.52 8.81
N GLY A 47 9.40 -1.67 9.40
CA GLY A 47 10.71 -2.31 9.28
C GLY A 47 11.03 -2.68 7.83
N TYR A 48 10.06 -3.26 7.11
CA TYR A 48 10.20 -3.57 5.69
C TYR A 48 10.44 -2.32 4.84
N TYR A 49 9.72 -1.24 5.11
CA TYR A 49 9.92 0.04 4.44
C TYR A 49 11.34 0.58 4.67
N HIS A 50 11.82 0.60 5.91
CA HIS A 50 13.17 1.09 6.23
C HIS A 50 14.26 0.25 5.57
N GLN A 51 14.10 -1.07 5.52
CA GLN A 51 15.05 -1.98 4.86
C GLN A 51 15.08 -1.79 3.33
N ASN A 52 13.96 -1.40 2.74
CA ASN A 52 13.81 -1.26 1.29
C ASN A 52 13.69 0.20 0.84
N LYS A 53 13.98 1.15 1.72
CA LYS A 53 13.80 2.59 1.46
C LYS A 53 14.49 3.02 0.18
N GLN A 54 15.74 2.62 -0.03
CA GLN A 54 16.51 2.96 -1.23
C GLN A 54 15.83 2.46 -2.52
N ASN A 55 15.29 1.23 -2.49
CA ASN A 55 14.57 0.66 -3.62
C ASN A 55 13.29 1.45 -3.92
N PHE A 56 12.55 1.84 -2.89
CA PHE A 56 11.35 2.67 -3.07
C PHE A 56 11.66 4.06 -3.61
N GLU A 57 12.75 4.69 -3.15
CA GLU A 57 13.22 5.99 -3.65
C GLU A 57 13.67 5.86 -5.13
N ASN A 58 14.38 4.80 -5.50
CA ASN A 58 14.77 4.53 -6.88
C ASN A 58 13.55 4.32 -7.78
N ILE A 59 12.56 3.54 -7.32
CA ILE A 59 11.29 3.33 -8.02
C ILE A 59 10.59 4.68 -8.24
N GLN A 60 10.45 5.48 -7.20
CA GLN A 60 9.80 6.77 -7.28
C GLN A 60 10.53 7.70 -8.27
N TYR A 61 11.84 7.79 -8.18
CA TYR A 61 12.66 8.61 -9.08
C TYR A 61 12.49 8.18 -10.54
N THR A 62 12.53 6.86 -10.80
CA THR A 62 12.31 6.29 -12.14
C THR A 62 10.94 6.66 -12.71
N LEU A 63 9.89 6.51 -11.91
CA LEU A 63 8.52 6.83 -12.33
C LEU A 63 8.31 8.34 -12.55
N GLU A 64 8.92 9.18 -11.72
CA GLU A 64 8.86 10.63 -11.85
C GLU A 64 9.62 11.17 -13.05
N SER A 65 10.59 10.41 -13.57
CA SER A 65 11.36 10.80 -14.76
C SER A 65 10.61 10.59 -16.08
N LEU A 66 9.50 9.82 -16.08
CA LEU A 66 8.68 9.64 -17.27
C LEU A 66 8.04 10.97 -17.71
N PRO A 67 7.94 11.24 -19.03
CA PRO A 67 7.33 12.45 -19.56
C PRO A 67 5.86 12.58 -19.13
N SER A 68 5.50 13.71 -18.53
CA SER A 68 4.15 13.93 -17.96
C SER A 68 3.01 13.90 -18.97
N GLU A 69 3.30 14.21 -20.23
CA GLU A 69 2.31 14.22 -21.31
C GLU A 69 2.03 12.82 -21.88
N SER A 70 2.82 11.81 -21.47
CA SER A 70 2.67 10.45 -21.97
C SER A 70 1.46 9.74 -21.38
N SER A 71 0.95 8.78 -22.13
CA SER A 71 -0.05 7.81 -21.67
C SER A 71 0.66 6.60 -21.06
N VAL A 72 0.25 6.24 -19.84
CA VAL A 72 0.90 5.18 -19.07
C VAL A 72 -0.14 4.16 -18.61
N VAL A 73 0.17 2.89 -18.78
CA VAL A 73 -0.49 1.79 -18.09
C VAL A 73 0.48 1.19 -17.09
N ALA A 74 0.06 1.06 -15.83
CA ALA A 74 0.94 0.63 -14.75
C ALA A 74 0.24 -0.33 -13.80
N GLU A 75 1.02 -1.15 -13.09
CA GLU A 75 0.49 -1.93 -11.97
C GLU A 75 0.09 -1.01 -10.82
N HIS A 76 -0.98 -1.42 -10.10
CA HIS A 76 -1.62 -0.65 -9.04
C HIS A 76 -0.65 0.06 -8.06
N PRO A 77 0.42 -0.56 -7.54
CA PRO A 77 1.32 0.11 -6.60
C PRO A 77 2.05 1.35 -7.16
N TYR A 78 2.14 1.48 -8.49
CA TYR A 78 2.85 2.58 -9.14
C TYR A 78 1.94 3.74 -9.52
N THR A 79 0.63 3.52 -9.63
CA THR A 79 -0.34 4.53 -10.07
C THR A 79 -0.35 5.79 -9.21
N PRO A 80 -0.17 5.76 -7.87
CA PRO A 80 -0.13 6.99 -7.07
C PRO A 80 1.02 7.94 -7.43
N THR A 81 2.20 7.40 -7.79
CA THR A 81 3.36 8.19 -8.19
C THR A 81 3.17 8.79 -9.59
N LEU A 82 2.48 8.06 -10.47
CA LEU A 82 2.21 8.47 -11.86
C LEU A 82 1.00 9.39 -12.04
N ARG A 83 0.36 9.83 -10.97
CA ARG A 83 -0.88 10.64 -10.99
C ARG A 83 -0.79 11.96 -11.78
N LYS A 84 0.41 12.44 -12.10
CA LYS A 84 0.63 13.65 -12.91
C LYS A 84 0.41 13.42 -14.41
N HIS A 85 0.36 12.16 -14.87
CA HIS A 85 0.13 11.84 -16.27
C HIS A 85 -1.34 12.05 -16.64
N GLN A 86 -1.59 12.61 -17.82
CA GLN A 86 -2.96 12.92 -18.27
C GLN A 86 -3.76 11.65 -18.55
N LYS A 87 -3.10 10.59 -19.01
CA LYS A 87 -3.71 9.29 -19.31
C LYS A 87 -2.97 8.23 -18.53
N LEU A 88 -3.50 7.89 -17.37
CA LEU A 88 -2.98 6.86 -16.49
C LEU A 88 -4.03 5.75 -16.31
N TYR A 89 -3.62 4.53 -16.55
CA TYR A 89 -4.47 3.36 -16.46
C TYR A 89 -3.83 2.29 -15.59
N ASP A 90 -4.68 1.54 -14.89
CA ASP A 90 -4.26 0.36 -14.16
C ASP A 90 -4.33 -0.87 -15.08
N ILE A 91 -3.27 -1.69 -15.08
CA ILE A 91 -3.16 -2.89 -15.93
C ILE A 91 -4.34 -3.84 -15.77
N PHE A 92 -4.85 -4.00 -14.54
CA PHE A 92 -5.93 -4.95 -14.27
C PHE A 92 -7.30 -4.51 -14.78
N TYR A 93 -7.49 -3.19 -14.95
CA TYR A 93 -8.80 -2.62 -15.32
C TYR A 93 -8.81 -2.03 -16.73
N HIS A 94 -7.64 -1.75 -17.29
CA HIS A 94 -7.55 -1.15 -18.61
C HIS A 94 -7.83 -2.15 -19.72
N ASN A 95 -8.73 -1.81 -20.62
CA ASN A 95 -9.02 -2.54 -21.85
C ASN A 95 -9.24 -4.07 -21.66
N GLY A 96 -9.76 -4.49 -20.49
CA GLY A 96 -9.93 -5.91 -20.14
C GLY A 96 -8.62 -6.70 -20.14
N GLN A 97 -7.53 -6.07 -19.71
CA GLN A 97 -6.15 -6.62 -19.69
C GLN A 97 -5.59 -6.94 -21.08
N LYS A 98 -6.14 -6.29 -22.12
CA LYS A 98 -5.65 -6.43 -23.48
C LYS A 98 -4.70 -5.29 -23.83
N VAL A 99 -3.82 -5.57 -24.77
CA VAL A 99 -2.90 -4.58 -25.31
C VAL A 99 -3.64 -3.40 -25.93
N ASP A 100 -3.16 -2.21 -25.63
CA ASP A 100 -3.62 -0.94 -26.19
C ASP A 100 -2.44 -0.21 -26.84
N SER A 101 -2.40 -0.19 -28.16
CA SER A 101 -1.35 0.45 -28.95
C SER A 101 -1.33 1.99 -28.83
N SER A 102 -2.30 2.61 -28.17
CA SER A 102 -2.31 4.04 -27.89
C SER A 102 -1.49 4.46 -26.67
N ILE A 103 -1.03 3.47 -25.87
CA ILE A 103 -0.23 3.69 -24.67
C ILE A 103 1.22 3.95 -25.03
N ASP A 104 1.86 4.94 -24.41
CA ASP A 104 3.27 5.25 -24.63
C ASP A 104 4.19 4.41 -23.75
N PHE A 105 3.81 4.16 -22.49
CA PHE A 105 4.61 3.37 -21.56
C PHE A 105 3.78 2.32 -20.81
N VAL A 106 4.38 1.13 -20.65
CA VAL A 106 3.84 0.05 -19.82
C VAL A 106 4.80 -0.22 -18.67
N VAL A 107 4.31 -0.10 -17.44
CA VAL A 107 5.12 -0.17 -16.21
C VAL A 107 4.71 -1.36 -15.37
N ILE A 108 5.63 -2.30 -15.18
CA ILE A 108 5.43 -3.51 -14.37
C ILE A 108 6.62 -3.76 -13.44
N PRO A 109 6.45 -4.52 -12.33
CA PRO A 109 7.57 -4.94 -11.51
C PRO A 109 8.51 -5.85 -12.29
N ARG A 110 9.80 -5.59 -12.27
CA ARG A 110 10.77 -6.41 -12.99
C ARG A 110 10.75 -7.88 -12.58
N LYS A 111 10.58 -8.16 -11.27
CA LYS A 111 10.47 -9.52 -10.74
C LYS A 111 9.26 -10.27 -11.27
N SER A 112 8.17 -9.58 -11.54
CA SER A 112 6.91 -10.19 -12.00
C SER A 112 6.89 -10.42 -13.51
N LYS A 113 7.74 -9.72 -14.26
CA LYS A 113 7.85 -9.83 -15.73
C LYS A 113 7.96 -11.29 -16.20
N ASP A 114 8.81 -12.08 -15.53
CA ASP A 114 9.12 -13.45 -15.96
C ASP A 114 8.40 -14.53 -15.12
N THR A 115 7.72 -14.14 -14.04
CA THR A 115 7.09 -15.09 -13.09
C THR A 115 5.58 -15.10 -13.12
N SER A 116 4.95 -14.01 -13.55
CA SER A 116 3.50 -13.88 -13.65
C SER A 116 3.04 -14.18 -15.08
N GLU A 117 2.21 -15.19 -15.27
CA GLU A 117 1.65 -15.55 -16.58
C GLU A 117 1.00 -14.35 -17.28
N LEU A 118 0.28 -13.51 -16.50
CA LEU A 118 -0.34 -12.30 -17.02
C LEU A 118 0.70 -11.34 -17.63
N TYR A 119 1.79 -11.08 -16.91
CA TYR A 119 2.79 -10.12 -17.37
C TYR A 119 3.66 -10.67 -18.50
N VAL A 120 3.99 -11.96 -18.46
CA VAL A 120 4.70 -12.63 -19.56
C VAL A 120 3.92 -12.50 -20.86
N GLU A 121 2.62 -12.78 -20.83
CA GLU A 121 1.77 -12.67 -22.02
C GLU A 121 1.60 -11.22 -22.48
N LEU A 122 1.37 -10.30 -21.52
CA LEU A 122 1.21 -8.88 -21.80
C LEU A 122 2.49 -8.29 -22.45
N VAL A 123 3.64 -8.55 -21.88
CA VAL A 123 4.94 -8.10 -22.42
C VAL A 123 5.13 -8.62 -23.83
N LYS A 124 4.92 -9.91 -24.07
CA LYS A 124 5.05 -10.53 -25.39
C LYS A 124 4.16 -9.88 -26.43
N GLN A 125 2.91 -9.57 -26.06
CA GLN A 125 1.96 -8.91 -26.97
C GLN A 125 2.41 -7.47 -27.30
N TYR A 126 2.91 -6.70 -26.33
CA TYR A 126 3.46 -5.37 -26.59
C TYR A 126 4.73 -5.43 -27.44
N GLU A 127 5.63 -6.38 -27.19
CA GLU A 127 6.84 -6.59 -28.00
C GLU A 127 6.48 -6.93 -29.46
N GLN A 128 5.42 -7.70 -29.69
CA GLN A 128 4.92 -7.99 -31.06
C GLN A 128 4.40 -6.72 -31.76
N LEU A 129 3.97 -5.71 -31.03
CA LEU A 129 3.62 -4.39 -31.56
C LEU A 129 4.83 -3.46 -31.73
N GLY A 130 6.03 -3.96 -31.45
CA GLY A 130 7.27 -3.21 -31.62
C GLY A 130 7.71 -2.42 -30.38
N TYR A 131 7.01 -2.54 -29.24
CA TYR A 131 7.48 -1.94 -27.99
C TYR A 131 8.81 -2.56 -27.57
N LYS A 132 9.65 -1.74 -26.97
CA LYS A 132 10.98 -2.17 -26.49
C LYS A 132 11.17 -1.76 -25.04
N GLU A 133 12.10 -2.42 -24.37
CA GLU A 133 12.51 -1.99 -23.05
C GLU A 133 13.06 -0.57 -23.14
N SER A 134 12.47 0.30 -22.32
CA SER A 134 12.85 1.72 -22.27
C SER A 134 14.13 1.93 -21.48
N SER A 135 14.87 2.99 -21.81
CA SER A 135 16.01 3.47 -21.02
C SER A 135 15.63 3.93 -19.61
N TYR A 136 14.36 4.16 -19.34
CA TYR A 136 13.82 4.44 -18.00
C TYR A 136 13.71 3.18 -17.12
N SER A 137 13.88 1.97 -17.66
CA SER A 137 13.85 0.74 -16.86
C SER A 137 14.96 0.73 -15.80
N SER A 138 14.69 0.08 -14.65
CA SER A 138 15.65 -0.10 -13.56
C SER A 138 15.68 -1.55 -13.09
N ASP A 139 16.50 -1.85 -12.10
CA ASP A 139 16.56 -3.20 -11.49
C ASP A 139 15.25 -3.60 -10.80
N GLU A 140 14.42 -2.63 -10.42
CA GLU A 140 13.17 -2.85 -9.70
C GLU A 140 11.94 -2.80 -10.63
N ILE A 141 12.00 -1.99 -11.71
CA ILE A 141 10.87 -1.74 -12.60
C ILE A 141 11.27 -2.03 -14.04
N PHE A 142 10.40 -2.74 -14.74
CA PHE A 142 10.48 -2.96 -16.17
C PHE A 142 9.50 -2.04 -16.88
N ILE A 143 9.99 -1.26 -17.82
CA ILE A 143 9.21 -0.29 -18.59
C ILE A 143 9.34 -0.61 -20.07
N LEU A 144 8.21 -0.85 -20.73
CA LEU A 144 8.14 -0.90 -22.20
C LEU A 144 7.74 0.47 -22.73
N GLU A 145 8.39 0.85 -23.82
CA GLU A 145 8.18 2.11 -24.52
C GLU A 145 7.71 1.85 -25.95
N LYS A 146 6.72 2.63 -26.38
CA LYS A 146 6.18 2.58 -27.73
C LYS A 146 7.24 2.93 -28.77
N PRO A 147 7.29 2.24 -29.91
CA PRO A 147 8.16 2.63 -31.03
C PRO A 147 7.78 4.04 -31.52
N GLN A 148 8.81 4.86 -31.72
CA GLN A 148 8.66 6.20 -32.32
C GLN A 148 8.30 6.13 -33.79
#